data_4f3877ee5aa5b52e9b7796c855990ba1
#
_entry.id   4f3877ee5aa5b52e9b7796c855990ba1
#
_cell.length_a   1.000
_cell.length_b   1.000
_cell.length_c   1.000
_cell.angle_alpha   90.00
_cell.angle_beta   90.00
_cell.angle_gamma   90.00
#
_symmetry.space_group_name_H-M   'P 1'
#
loop_
_entity.id
_entity.type
_entity.pdbx_description
1 polymer ?
#
loop_
_entity_poly.entity_id
_entity_poly.type
_entity_poly.pdbx_seq_one_letter_code
_entity_poly.pdbx_strand_id
1 'polypeptide(L)'
;LIDQLKDFNGVKPVTAAELEKTIKGNVLKLPGNYEQSSAVLGQMQSDRLNKRPFNYAETLAGKYNGLTAAALNDAMRVKVNPSKITWLIVGDAAKVKPQLEALGLPIEMVTEAANTSASNSAK
;
A
#
# COMPACT_ATOMS: atom_id res chain seq x y z
N LEU A 1 13.69 -0.54 9.47
CA LEU A 1 12.48 -0.80 8.66
C LEU A 1 12.54 -2.17 7.97
N ILE A 2 13.60 -2.50 7.21
CA ILE A 2 13.76 -3.80 6.53
C ILE A 2 13.68 -4.96 7.55
N ASP A 3 14.35 -4.85 8.67
CA ASP A 3 14.33 -5.88 9.73
C ASP A 3 12.92 -6.05 10.31
N GLN A 4 12.17 -4.95 10.50
CA GLN A 4 10.78 -5.03 10.94
C GLN A 4 9.89 -5.75 9.92
N LEU A 5 10.10 -5.54 8.61
CA LEU A 5 9.37 -6.25 7.58
C LEU A 5 9.73 -7.74 7.53
N LYS A 6 10.99 -8.08 7.76
CA LYS A 6 11.44 -9.48 7.91
C LYS A 6 10.82 -10.14 9.13
N ASP A 7 10.83 -9.43 10.28
CA ASP A 7 10.21 -9.89 11.51
C ASP A 7 8.72 -10.16 11.32
N PHE A 8 8.02 -9.24 10.65
CA PHE A 8 6.59 -9.35 10.36
C PHE A 8 6.24 -10.55 9.47
N ASN A 9 7.12 -10.87 8.52
CA ASN A 9 6.98 -12.05 7.67
C ASN A 9 7.39 -13.36 8.35
N GLY A 10 8.04 -13.30 9.51
CA GLY A 10 8.63 -14.47 10.19
C GLY A 10 8.23 -14.57 11.65
N VAL A 11 9.05 -13.98 12.53
CA VAL A 11 8.99 -14.22 14.00
C VAL A 11 7.93 -13.38 14.73
N LYS A 12 7.42 -12.30 14.11
CA LYS A 12 6.40 -11.42 14.68
C LYS A 12 5.20 -11.25 13.73
N PRO A 13 4.49 -12.32 13.40
CA PRO A 13 3.33 -12.23 12.54
C PRO A 13 2.18 -11.46 13.20
N VAL A 14 1.21 -11.03 12.40
CA VAL A 14 -0.01 -10.40 12.92
C VAL A 14 -0.71 -11.33 13.89
N THR A 15 -1.05 -10.81 15.07
CA THR A 15 -1.82 -11.50 16.08
C THR A 15 -3.33 -11.38 15.83
N ALA A 16 -4.11 -12.28 16.41
CA ALA A 16 -5.58 -12.22 16.31
C ALA A 16 -6.12 -10.92 16.91
N ALA A 17 -5.56 -10.45 18.02
CA ALA A 17 -5.98 -9.22 18.69
C ALA A 17 -5.70 -7.95 17.86
N GLU A 18 -4.54 -7.88 17.18
CA GLU A 18 -4.22 -6.78 16.27
C GLU A 18 -5.15 -6.77 15.06
N LEU A 19 -5.41 -7.95 14.48
CA LEU A 19 -6.34 -8.08 13.38
C LEU A 19 -7.74 -7.64 13.77
N GLU A 20 -8.28 -8.12 14.90
CA GLU A 20 -9.60 -7.75 15.40
C GLU A 20 -9.74 -6.24 15.60
N LYS A 21 -8.76 -5.61 16.25
CA LYS A 21 -8.72 -4.16 16.44
C LYS A 21 -8.74 -3.42 15.09
N THR A 22 -7.97 -3.88 14.12
CA THR A 22 -7.87 -3.28 12.79
C THR A 22 -9.17 -3.45 12.01
N ILE A 23 -9.77 -4.64 12.02
CA ILE A 23 -11.06 -4.92 11.36
C ILE A 23 -12.14 -4.03 11.95
N LYS A 24 -12.26 -3.99 13.30
CA LYS A 24 -13.25 -3.15 13.98
C LYS A 24 -13.10 -1.67 13.59
N GLY A 25 -11.87 -1.15 13.59
CA GLY A 25 -11.60 0.23 13.17
C GLY A 25 -11.98 0.51 11.73
N ASN A 26 -11.69 -0.42 10.80
CA ASN A 26 -12.02 -0.27 9.38
C ASN A 26 -13.54 -0.36 9.14
N VAL A 27 -14.21 -1.33 9.75
CA VAL A 27 -15.67 -1.50 9.60
C VAL A 27 -16.43 -0.29 10.15
N LEU A 28 -16.03 0.25 11.31
CA LEU A 28 -16.65 1.43 11.90
C LEU A 28 -16.47 2.70 11.07
N LYS A 29 -15.43 2.79 10.24
CA LYS A 29 -15.19 3.94 9.35
C LYS A 29 -15.98 3.87 8.05
N LEU A 30 -16.47 2.69 7.65
CA LEU A 30 -17.14 2.51 6.35
C LEU A 30 -18.30 3.49 6.11
N PRO A 31 -19.24 3.72 7.05
CA PRO A 31 -20.33 4.68 6.81
C PRO A 31 -19.82 6.09 6.52
N GLY A 32 -18.85 6.59 7.31
CA GLY A 32 -18.28 7.93 7.15
C GLY A 32 -17.58 8.15 5.80
N ASN A 33 -17.11 7.10 5.16
CA ASN A 33 -16.48 7.20 3.83
C ASN A 33 -17.47 7.61 2.72
N TYR A 34 -18.78 7.54 2.96
CA TYR A 34 -19.83 7.80 1.96
C TYR A 34 -20.73 8.97 2.30
N GLU A 35 -20.36 9.80 3.28
CA GLU A 35 -21.16 10.97 3.68
C GLU A 35 -21.17 12.09 2.63
N GLN A 36 -20.14 12.14 1.77
CA GLN A 36 -20.02 13.16 0.74
C GLN A 36 -20.26 12.58 -0.66
N SER A 37 -21.01 13.28 -1.49
CA SER A 37 -21.28 12.88 -2.89
C SER A 37 -20.02 12.69 -3.72
N SER A 38 -18.98 13.50 -3.48
CA SER A 38 -17.68 13.37 -4.13
C SER A 38 -16.97 12.06 -3.78
N ALA A 39 -17.10 11.60 -2.53
CA ALA A 39 -16.54 10.32 -2.11
C ALA A 39 -17.27 9.14 -2.75
N VAL A 40 -18.60 9.22 -2.84
CA VAL A 40 -19.42 8.22 -3.56
C VAL A 40 -19.03 8.15 -5.03
N LEU A 41 -18.91 9.30 -5.71
CA LEU A 41 -18.49 9.36 -7.11
C LEU A 41 -17.09 8.79 -7.31
N GLY A 42 -16.14 9.16 -6.44
CA GLY A 42 -14.78 8.62 -6.47
C GLY A 42 -14.74 7.10 -6.29
N GLN A 43 -15.58 6.56 -5.40
CA GLN A 43 -15.71 5.10 -5.22
C GLN A 43 -16.26 4.45 -6.49
N MET A 44 -17.31 5.00 -7.11
CA MET A 44 -17.88 4.46 -8.34
C MET A 44 -16.85 4.46 -9.49
N GLN A 45 -16.08 5.52 -9.63
CA GLN A 45 -14.99 5.58 -10.61
C GLN A 45 -13.91 4.52 -10.34
N SER A 46 -13.50 4.38 -9.08
CA SER A 46 -12.54 3.35 -8.66
C SER A 46 -13.06 1.94 -8.93
N ASP A 47 -14.33 1.68 -8.64
CA ASP A 47 -14.94 0.36 -8.88
C ASP A 47 -15.01 0.07 -10.39
N ARG A 48 -15.32 1.07 -11.20
CA ARG A 48 -15.30 0.94 -12.67
C ARG A 48 -13.91 0.61 -13.20
N LEU A 49 -12.89 1.33 -12.76
CA LEU A 49 -11.50 1.11 -13.16
C LEU A 49 -10.99 -0.28 -12.75
N ASN A 50 -11.35 -0.72 -11.55
CA ASN A 50 -10.94 -2.01 -11.01
C ASN A 50 -11.88 -3.16 -11.40
N LYS A 51 -12.85 -2.93 -12.30
CA LYS A 51 -13.84 -3.92 -12.75
C LYS A 51 -14.63 -4.56 -11.59
N ARG A 52 -14.93 -3.77 -10.54
CA ARG A 52 -15.72 -4.17 -9.39
C ARG A 52 -17.20 -3.89 -9.63
N PRO A 53 -18.12 -4.65 -9.04
CA PRO A 53 -19.55 -4.35 -9.09
C PRO A 53 -19.86 -3.09 -8.28
N PHE A 54 -20.91 -2.34 -8.65
CA PHE A 54 -21.26 -1.09 -7.97
C PHE A 54 -21.68 -1.27 -6.50
N ASN A 55 -22.12 -2.46 -6.11
CA ASN A 55 -22.40 -2.79 -4.71
C ASN A 55 -21.16 -3.32 -3.95
N TYR A 56 -19.96 -3.11 -4.48
CA TYR A 56 -18.74 -3.60 -3.84
C TYR A 56 -18.57 -3.07 -2.42
N ALA A 57 -18.94 -1.81 -2.19
CA ALA A 57 -18.89 -1.17 -0.88
C ALA A 57 -19.70 -1.92 0.19
N GLU A 58 -20.88 -2.42 -0.17
CA GLU A 58 -21.76 -3.19 0.74
C GLU A 58 -21.11 -4.51 1.19
N THR A 59 -20.22 -5.06 0.37
CA THR A 59 -19.53 -6.32 0.66
C THR A 59 -18.31 -6.15 1.57
N LEU A 60 -17.83 -4.92 1.77
CA LEU A 60 -16.55 -4.66 2.45
C LEU A 60 -16.57 -5.08 3.92
N ALA A 61 -17.64 -4.78 4.65
CA ALA A 61 -17.76 -5.17 6.06
C ALA A 61 -17.66 -6.69 6.22
N GLY A 62 -18.38 -7.44 5.37
CA GLY A 62 -18.31 -8.90 5.36
C GLY A 62 -16.93 -9.44 5.01
N LYS A 63 -16.26 -8.82 4.03
CA LYS A 63 -14.89 -9.18 3.65
C LYS A 63 -13.89 -8.93 4.76
N TYR A 64 -13.98 -7.79 5.45
CA TYR A 64 -13.12 -7.51 6.60
C TYR A 64 -13.35 -8.51 7.74
N ASN A 65 -14.60 -8.77 8.08
CA ASN A 65 -14.94 -9.71 9.16
C ASN A 65 -14.57 -11.17 8.84
N GLY A 66 -14.46 -11.52 7.57
CA GLY A 66 -14.02 -12.85 7.13
C GLY A 66 -12.50 -13.06 7.13
N LEU A 67 -11.70 -12.03 7.41
CA LEU A 67 -10.25 -12.17 7.47
C LEU A 67 -9.80 -12.92 8.71
N THR A 68 -8.82 -13.79 8.55
CA THR A 68 -8.14 -14.48 9.64
C THR A 68 -6.69 -14.05 9.72
N ALA A 69 -6.08 -14.11 10.90
CA ALA A 69 -4.66 -13.80 11.07
C ALA A 69 -3.78 -14.73 10.21
N ALA A 70 -4.15 -15.99 10.06
CA ALA A 70 -3.44 -16.94 9.19
C ALA A 70 -3.46 -16.49 7.73
N ALA A 71 -4.64 -16.22 7.17
CA ALA A 71 -4.77 -15.76 5.78
C ALA A 71 -4.03 -14.44 5.52
N LEU A 72 -4.05 -13.50 6.48
CA LEU A 72 -3.33 -12.25 6.37
C LEU A 72 -1.80 -12.46 6.38
N ASN A 73 -1.30 -13.30 7.28
CA ASN A 73 0.13 -13.62 7.37
C ASN A 73 0.61 -14.35 6.11
N ASP A 74 -0.18 -15.25 5.55
CA ASP A 74 0.15 -15.93 4.30
C ASP A 74 0.18 -14.96 3.11
N ALA A 75 -0.80 -14.05 3.04
CA ALA A 75 -0.80 -13.00 2.03
C ALA A 75 0.43 -12.07 2.15
N MET A 76 0.84 -11.73 3.37
CA MET A 76 2.04 -10.93 3.62
C MET A 76 3.29 -11.61 3.08
N ARG A 77 3.49 -12.91 3.37
CA ARG A 77 4.66 -13.67 2.88
C ARG A 77 4.75 -13.70 1.36
N VAL A 78 3.61 -13.76 0.68
CA VAL A 78 3.55 -13.81 -0.79
C VAL A 78 3.71 -12.42 -1.42
N LYS A 79 3.10 -11.39 -0.83
CA LYS A 79 3.00 -10.06 -1.45
C LYS A 79 4.10 -9.09 -1.02
N VAL A 80 4.60 -9.21 0.19
CA VAL A 80 5.63 -8.31 0.74
C VAL A 80 6.97 -9.00 0.73
N ASN A 81 7.82 -8.60 -0.22
CA ASN A 81 9.19 -9.09 -0.29
C ASN A 81 10.16 -7.99 0.19
N PRO A 82 10.77 -8.15 1.38
CA PRO A 82 11.71 -7.15 1.91
C PRO A 82 12.93 -6.87 1.02
N SER A 83 13.28 -7.81 0.12
CA SER A 83 14.40 -7.65 -0.80
C SER A 83 14.05 -6.87 -2.08
N LYS A 84 12.76 -6.59 -2.31
CA LYS A 84 12.27 -5.87 -3.50
C LYS A 84 11.70 -4.49 -3.17
N ILE A 85 12.20 -3.87 -2.11
CA ILE A 85 11.75 -2.53 -1.71
C ILE A 85 12.48 -1.49 -2.55
N THR A 86 11.72 -0.59 -3.15
CA THR A 86 12.25 0.60 -3.79
C THR A 86 12.10 1.79 -2.84
N TRP A 87 13.19 2.50 -2.62
CA TRP A 87 13.22 3.68 -1.78
C TRP A 87 13.14 4.92 -2.64
N LEU A 88 12.14 5.75 -2.43
CA LEU A 88 12.06 7.08 -3.04
C LEU A 88 12.47 8.11 -2.00
N ILE A 89 13.54 8.85 -2.29
CA ILE A 89 14.09 9.87 -1.39
C ILE A 89 14.08 11.21 -2.14
N VAL A 90 13.43 12.19 -1.53
CA VAL A 90 13.33 13.54 -2.07
C VAL A 90 14.19 14.47 -1.21
N GLY A 91 15.12 15.18 -1.84
CA GLY A 91 16.01 16.09 -1.12
C GLY A 91 17.08 16.70 -2.02
N ASP A 92 17.97 17.49 -1.41
CA ASP A 92 19.17 18.03 -2.07
C ASP A 92 20.12 16.88 -2.43
N ALA A 93 20.21 16.59 -3.72
CA ALA A 93 21.00 15.48 -4.22
C ALA A 93 22.47 15.52 -3.79
N ALA A 94 23.07 16.71 -3.71
CA ALA A 94 24.47 16.87 -3.30
C ALA A 94 24.71 16.42 -1.85
N LYS A 95 23.69 16.59 -0.98
CA LYS A 95 23.76 16.23 0.44
C LYS A 95 23.34 14.79 0.70
N VAL A 96 22.35 14.29 -0.05
CA VAL A 96 21.72 12.99 0.22
C VAL A 96 22.47 11.86 -0.46
N LYS A 97 22.97 12.07 -1.68
CA LYS A 97 23.63 11.02 -2.47
C LYS A 97 24.80 10.34 -1.76
N PRO A 98 25.76 11.06 -1.12
CA PRO A 98 26.86 10.42 -0.42
C PRO A 98 26.42 9.51 0.74
N GLN A 99 25.31 9.87 1.41
CA GLN A 99 24.75 9.08 2.49
C GLN A 99 24.07 7.80 1.98
N LEU A 100 23.47 7.85 0.79
CA LEU A 100 22.84 6.70 0.15
C LEU A 100 23.87 5.73 -0.44
N GLU A 101 24.97 6.24 -1.00
CA GLU A 101 26.06 5.43 -1.51
C GLU A 101 26.67 4.55 -0.42
N ALA A 102 26.72 5.04 0.83
CA ALA A 102 27.17 4.27 1.98
C ALA A 102 26.30 3.05 2.30
N LEU A 103 25.07 2.99 1.77
CA LEU A 103 24.18 1.83 1.94
C LEU A 103 24.48 0.68 0.96
N GLY A 104 25.33 0.91 -0.04
CA GLY A 104 25.69 -0.09 -1.04
C GLY A 104 24.53 -0.52 -1.96
N LEU A 105 23.46 0.29 -2.06
CA LEU A 105 22.30 0.03 -2.91
C LEU A 105 22.44 0.77 -4.25
N PRO A 106 21.90 0.22 -5.35
CA PRO A 106 21.82 0.92 -6.62
C PRO A 106 21.02 2.22 -6.46
N ILE A 107 21.55 3.33 -6.96
CA ILE A 107 20.91 4.64 -6.90
C ILE A 107 20.59 5.10 -8.32
N GLU A 108 19.32 5.43 -8.54
CA GLU A 108 18.86 6.07 -9.76
C GLU A 108 18.44 7.51 -9.45
N MET A 109 18.98 8.47 -10.19
CA MET A 109 18.63 9.88 -10.06
C MET A 109 17.48 10.21 -11.01
N VAL A 110 16.32 10.54 -10.45
CA VAL A 110 15.16 11.00 -11.23
C VAL A 110 15.23 12.53 -11.33
N THR A 111 15.46 13.04 -12.54
CA THR A 111 15.44 14.47 -12.84
C THR A 111 14.18 14.82 -13.62
N GLU A 112 13.77 16.08 -13.58
CA GLU A 112 12.56 16.59 -14.24
C GLU A 112 12.53 16.29 -15.76
N ALA A 113 13.69 16.23 -16.40
CA ALA A 113 13.83 15.90 -17.83
C ALA A 113 13.44 14.45 -18.16
N ALA A 114 13.54 13.51 -17.23
CA ALA A 114 13.16 12.12 -17.44
C ALA A 114 11.63 11.91 -17.45
N ASN A 115 10.87 12.80 -16.83
CA ASN A 115 9.40 12.71 -16.79
C ASN A 115 8.73 13.14 -18.11
N THR A 116 9.41 13.96 -18.94
CA THR A 116 8.83 14.45 -20.22
C THR A 116 8.84 13.37 -21.30
N SER A 117 9.76 12.42 -21.23
CA SER A 117 9.85 11.32 -22.20
C SER A 117 8.87 10.17 -21.93
N ALA A 118 8.50 9.95 -20.65
CA ALA A 118 7.56 8.89 -20.30
C ALA A 118 6.09 9.25 -20.61
N SER A 119 5.74 10.54 -20.61
CA SER A 119 4.39 10.99 -20.93
C SER A 119 4.07 11.01 -22.44
N ASN A 120 5.10 10.98 -23.30
CA ASN A 120 4.93 11.01 -24.77
C ASN A 120 4.84 9.62 -25.42
N SER A 121 5.13 8.55 -24.70
CA SER A 121 5.02 7.17 -25.20
C SER A 121 3.69 6.48 -24.88
N ALA A 122 2.72 7.20 -24.27
CA ALA A 122 1.40 6.68 -23.91
C ALA A 122 0.25 7.39 -24.67
N LYS A 123 0.48 7.79 -25.94
CA LYS A 123 -0.57 8.26 -26.84
C LYS A 123 -0.82 7.26 -27.95
#